data_c7d89e7fd59b96cc08e741bdba74f4f2
#
_entry.id   c7d89e7fd59b96cc08e741bdba74f4f2
#
_cell.length_a   1.000
_cell.length_b   1.000
_cell.length_c   1.000
_cell.angle_alpha   90.00
_cell.angle_beta   90.00
_cell.angle_gamma   90.00
#
_symmetry.space_group_name_H-M   'P 1'
#
loop_
_entity.id
_entity.type
_entity.pdbx_description
1 polymer ?
#
loop_
_entity_poly.entity_id
_entity_poly.type
_entity_poly.pdbx_seq_one_letter_code
_entity_poly.pdbx_strand_id
1 'polypeptide(L)'
;MKIHEYQAKAILARYGVTTPRGEVAFTKEEAREGAQRLRSNVVVVKAQIHAGGRGKAGGVKLARSADEAAEIASSILGMTLVTPQTGPNGRVVRRLLIEEGLDIKRELYLGLLVDRETGRPVFMASSAGGMDIEEVARENPTAILREHIHPAVGLQPYQARKLAFGLGLSGDHVNMAVPFLQALYRAFMDTDASLLEINPCVVTGDGKLVALDAKMTFDDNGLFRHKDLRELRDLDEEDPLEVEASKYGLNYIKLEGSVACMVNGAGLAMGTMDIIKYAGGSPANFLDVGGGASADQVKNAFRILLSDPEVKAVFINIFGGILRCDVLATGVVSAAKDLQVKIPVVVRMEGTNVERGQQILRDSGLNFTIADGMKDGATKVVALAGGAR
;
A
#
# COMPACT_ATOMS: atom_id res chain seq x y z
N MET A 1 -3.64 4.76 -2.56
CA MET A 1 -3.63 5.30 -1.18
C MET A 1 -4.34 4.33 -0.24
N LYS A 2 -3.72 3.94 0.87
CA LYS A 2 -4.34 3.11 1.93
C LYS A 2 -4.97 4.01 2.99
N ILE A 3 -5.99 3.48 3.70
CA ILE A 3 -6.62 4.15 4.83
C ILE A 3 -6.78 3.18 6.01
N HIS A 4 -7.04 3.73 7.22
CA HIS A 4 -7.30 2.94 8.41
C HIS A 4 -8.66 2.23 8.39
N GLU A 5 -8.79 1.16 9.17
CA GLU A 5 -10.04 0.40 9.32
C GLU A 5 -11.24 1.27 9.70
N TYR A 6 -11.08 2.17 10.69
CA TYR A 6 -12.18 3.03 11.13
C TYR A 6 -12.64 3.99 10.02
N GLN A 7 -11.72 4.47 9.18
CA GLN A 7 -12.04 5.31 8.01
C GLN A 7 -12.78 4.50 6.94
N ALA A 8 -12.30 3.29 6.66
CA ALA A 8 -12.95 2.38 5.72
C ALA A 8 -14.39 2.07 6.16
N LYS A 9 -14.60 1.74 7.45
CA LYS A 9 -15.95 1.51 8.01
C LYS A 9 -16.85 2.74 7.92
N ALA A 10 -16.30 3.94 8.17
CA ALA A 10 -17.06 5.19 8.05
C ALA A 10 -17.53 5.43 6.60
N ILE A 11 -16.69 5.11 5.60
CA ILE A 11 -17.08 5.17 4.20
C ILE A 11 -18.16 4.13 3.92
N LEU A 12 -17.96 2.88 4.29
CA LEU A 12 -18.91 1.79 4.04
C LEU A 12 -20.28 2.06 4.65
N ALA A 13 -20.33 2.64 5.85
CA ALA A 13 -21.57 3.04 6.50
C ALA A 13 -22.39 4.07 5.69
N ARG A 14 -21.71 4.99 4.96
CA ARG A 14 -22.41 5.94 4.06
C ARG A 14 -23.13 5.23 2.91
N TYR A 15 -22.68 4.04 2.51
CA TYR A 15 -23.31 3.20 1.49
C TYR A 15 -24.35 2.23 2.05
N GLY A 16 -24.57 2.25 3.37
CA GLY A 16 -25.55 1.38 4.04
C GLY A 16 -25.00 -0.01 4.40
N VAL A 17 -23.67 -0.20 4.38
CA VAL A 17 -23.04 -1.42 4.89
C VAL A 17 -23.06 -1.39 6.41
N THR A 18 -23.60 -2.43 7.04
CA THR A 18 -23.63 -2.56 8.50
C THR A 18 -22.21 -2.81 9.02
N THR A 19 -21.78 -1.95 9.94
CA THR A 19 -20.50 -2.06 10.67
C THR A 19 -20.79 -2.03 12.17
N PRO A 20 -19.91 -2.55 13.04
CA PRO A 20 -20.03 -2.38 14.48
C PRO A 20 -19.96 -0.89 14.84
N ARG A 21 -20.62 -0.49 15.93
CA ARG A 21 -20.44 0.86 16.47
C ARG A 21 -19.05 0.99 17.08
N GLY A 22 -18.38 2.07 16.78
CA GLY A 22 -17.01 2.28 17.27
C GLY A 22 -16.59 3.74 17.20
N GLU A 23 -15.55 4.07 17.97
CA GLU A 23 -14.95 5.40 18.04
C GLU A 23 -13.44 5.29 18.03
N VAL A 24 -12.78 6.22 17.34
CA VAL A 24 -11.31 6.31 17.36
C VAL A 24 -10.86 6.96 18.66
N ALA A 25 -9.74 6.48 19.22
CA ALA A 25 -9.09 7.01 20.40
C ALA A 25 -7.60 7.21 20.18
N PHE A 26 -7.07 8.34 20.58
CA PHE A 26 -5.64 8.70 20.53
C PHE A 26 -5.00 8.68 21.93
N THR A 27 -5.81 8.64 22.97
CA THR A 27 -5.38 8.56 24.37
C THR A 27 -6.15 7.47 25.10
N LYS A 28 -5.64 7.06 26.26
CA LYS A 28 -6.33 6.08 27.12
C LYS A 28 -7.62 6.64 27.71
N GLU A 29 -7.69 7.97 27.93
CA GLU A 29 -8.87 8.67 28.40
C GLU A 29 -9.98 8.62 27.36
N GLU A 30 -9.65 8.94 26.07
CA GLU A 30 -10.60 8.82 24.97
C GLU A 30 -11.08 7.37 24.78
N ALA A 31 -10.20 6.38 24.97
CA ALA A 31 -10.57 4.96 24.90
C ALA A 31 -11.58 4.58 26.00
N ARG A 32 -11.38 5.08 27.24
CA ARG A 32 -12.34 4.91 28.34
C ARG A 32 -13.69 5.51 28.02
N GLU A 33 -13.70 6.77 27.58
CA GLU A 33 -14.92 7.48 27.25
C GLU A 33 -15.68 6.83 26.08
N GLY A 34 -14.97 6.42 25.03
CA GLY A 34 -15.54 5.68 23.90
C GLY A 34 -16.19 4.38 24.37
N ALA A 35 -15.51 3.60 25.21
CA ALA A 35 -16.07 2.38 25.79
C ALA A 35 -17.35 2.63 26.63
N GLN A 36 -17.38 3.73 27.39
CA GLN A 36 -18.57 4.13 28.16
C GLN A 36 -19.75 4.50 27.25
N ARG A 37 -19.49 5.23 26.16
CA ARG A 37 -20.54 5.64 25.20
C ARG A 37 -21.14 4.46 24.44
N LEU A 38 -20.34 3.43 24.14
CA LEU A 38 -20.82 2.24 23.44
C LEU A 38 -21.84 1.43 24.27
N ARG A 39 -21.77 1.48 25.60
CA ARG A 39 -22.68 0.74 26.51
C ARG A 39 -22.78 -0.75 26.17
N SER A 40 -21.68 -1.35 25.75
CA SER A 40 -21.58 -2.76 25.42
C SER A 40 -20.96 -3.53 26.58
N ASN A 41 -21.42 -4.78 26.80
CA ASN A 41 -20.86 -5.67 27.81
C ASN A 41 -19.41 -6.08 27.51
N VAL A 42 -19.05 -6.04 26.23
CA VAL A 42 -17.70 -6.32 25.75
C VAL A 42 -17.35 -5.26 24.71
N VAL A 43 -16.18 -4.68 24.85
CA VAL A 43 -15.59 -3.75 23.89
C VAL A 43 -14.33 -4.36 23.31
N VAL A 44 -14.03 -4.05 22.08
CA VAL A 44 -12.80 -4.47 21.41
C VAL A 44 -11.91 -3.26 21.22
N VAL A 45 -10.67 -3.35 21.69
CA VAL A 45 -9.64 -2.33 21.50
C VAL A 45 -8.74 -2.80 20.37
N LYS A 46 -8.73 -2.07 19.23
CA LYS A 46 -8.04 -2.46 18.00
C LYS A 46 -6.98 -1.42 17.62
N ALA A 47 -5.72 -1.83 17.53
CA ALA A 47 -4.67 -0.99 16.94
C ALA A 47 -5.02 -0.59 15.51
N GLN A 48 -4.79 0.65 15.14
CA GLN A 48 -5.03 1.17 13.80
C GLN A 48 -3.69 1.42 13.11
N ILE A 49 -3.29 0.48 12.26
CA ILE A 49 -2.13 0.56 11.36
C ILE A 49 -2.53 0.05 9.97
N HIS A 50 -1.80 0.44 8.93
CA HIS A 50 -2.06 0.01 7.55
C HIS A 50 -1.55 -1.43 7.25
N ALA A 51 -1.77 -2.36 8.19
CA ALA A 51 -1.38 -3.75 8.05
C ALA A 51 -2.41 -4.71 8.64
N GLY A 52 -2.52 -5.88 8.03
CA GLY A 52 -3.29 -7.01 8.54
C GLY A 52 -2.52 -7.81 9.61
N GLY A 53 -3.19 -8.84 10.17
CA GLY A 53 -2.57 -9.72 11.18
C GLY A 53 -2.45 -9.10 12.58
N ARG A 54 -3.06 -7.96 12.83
CA ARG A 54 -3.01 -7.21 14.10
C ARG A 54 -3.42 -8.05 15.31
N GLY A 55 -4.43 -8.92 15.15
CA GLY A 55 -4.90 -9.80 16.22
C GLY A 55 -3.82 -10.77 16.70
N LYS A 56 -3.15 -11.46 15.76
CA LYS A 56 -2.06 -12.40 16.07
C LYS A 56 -0.84 -11.70 16.68
N ALA A 57 -0.64 -10.43 16.36
CA ALA A 57 0.46 -9.61 16.87
C ALA A 57 0.13 -8.91 18.23
N GLY A 58 -1.03 -9.16 18.84
CA GLY A 58 -1.43 -8.56 20.12
C GLY A 58 -2.04 -7.16 20.02
N GLY A 59 -2.31 -6.66 18.81
CA GLY A 59 -2.91 -5.35 18.55
C GLY A 59 -4.45 -5.32 18.64
N VAL A 60 -5.11 -6.44 18.98
CA VAL A 60 -6.56 -6.52 19.20
C VAL A 60 -6.82 -7.23 20.51
N LYS A 61 -7.54 -6.59 21.44
CA LYS A 61 -7.86 -7.14 22.74
C LYS A 61 -9.29 -6.82 23.15
N LEU A 62 -9.89 -7.70 23.94
CA LEU A 62 -11.21 -7.54 24.50
C LEU A 62 -11.14 -6.87 25.87
N ALA A 63 -12.07 -5.96 26.16
CA ALA A 63 -12.28 -5.33 27.45
C ALA A 63 -13.72 -5.53 27.91
N ARG A 64 -13.93 -5.77 29.21
CA ARG A 64 -15.25 -5.96 29.82
C ARG A 64 -15.71 -4.76 30.64
N SER A 65 -14.87 -3.74 30.70
CA SER A 65 -15.18 -2.46 31.34
C SER A 65 -14.47 -1.31 30.62
N ALA A 66 -14.91 -0.08 30.86
CA ALA A 66 -14.23 1.10 30.34
C ALA A 66 -12.83 1.29 30.94
N ASP A 67 -12.64 0.90 32.22
CA ASP A 67 -11.33 0.98 32.85
C ASP A 67 -10.36 -0.04 32.25
N GLU A 68 -10.80 -1.27 32.02
CA GLU A 68 -10.02 -2.28 31.32
C GLU A 68 -9.68 -1.85 29.88
N ALA A 69 -10.61 -1.20 29.18
CA ALA A 69 -10.33 -0.63 27.85
C ALA A 69 -9.23 0.42 27.90
N ALA A 70 -9.22 1.28 28.93
CA ALA A 70 -8.18 2.29 29.13
C ALA A 70 -6.80 1.65 29.45
N GLU A 71 -6.76 0.61 30.26
CA GLU A 71 -5.52 -0.13 30.57
C GLU A 71 -4.95 -0.80 29.31
N ILE A 72 -5.81 -1.47 28.55
CA ILE A 72 -5.43 -2.08 27.26
C ILE A 72 -4.94 -1.01 26.30
N ALA A 73 -5.66 0.12 26.17
CA ALA A 73 -5.27 1.24 25.33
C ALA A 73 -3.88 1.76 25.69
N SER A 74 -3.60 1.92 26.99
CA SER A 74 -2.28 2.35 27.50
C SER A 74 -1.16 1.35 27.13
N SER A 75 -1.47 0.06 27.02
CA SER A 75 -0.49 -0.98 26.65
C SER A 75 -0.23 -1.06 25.13
N ILE A 76 -1.20 -0.63 24.30
CA ILE A 76 -1.11 -0.75 22.84
C ILE A 76 -0.66 0.57 22.19
N LEU A 77 -1.09 1.72 22.71
CA LEU A 77 -0.62 3.02 22.21
C LEU A 77 0.90 3.16 22.38
N GLY A 78 1.58 3.55 21.32
CA GLY A 78 3.02 3.70 21.27
C GLY A 78 3.82 2.40 21.11
N MET A 79 3.17 1.21 21.17
CA MET A 79 3.87 -0.04 20.88
C MET A 79 4.23 -0.14 19.38
N THR A 80 5.34 -0.79 19.07
CA THR A 80 5.67 -1.19 17.71
C THR A 80 5.04 -2.54 17.42
N LEU A 81 4.07 -2.57 16.52
CA LEU A 81 3.36 -3.79 16.15
C LEU A 81 4.02 -4.43 14.92
N VAL A 82 4.54 -5.64 15.10
CA VAL A 82 5.19 -6.43 14.06
C VAL A 82 4.21 -7.46 13.53
N THR A 83 3.93 -7.40 12.23
CA THR A 83 3.08 -8.37 11.52
C THR A 83 3.80 -8.84 10.24
N PRO A 84 3.36 -9.91 9.59
CA PRO A 84 3.92 -10.30 8.29
C PRO A 84 3.89 -9.19 7.24
N GLN A 85 2.92 -8.27 7.34
CA GLN A 85 2.75 -7.15 6.39
C GLN A 85 3.56 -5.91 6.74
N THR A 86 3.96 -5.71 8.01
CA THR A 86 4.80 -4.57 8.43
C THR A 86 6.29 -4.84 8.28
N GLY A 87 6.66 -6.10 8.06
CA GLY A 87 8.07 -6.50 8.13
C GLY A 87 8.66 -6.43 9.55
N PRO A 88 9.97 -6.69 9.69
CA PRO A 88 10.64 -6.79 11.01
C PRO A 88 10.69 -5.46 11.78
N ASN A 89 10.65 -4.34 11.08
CA ASN A 89 10.67 -3.01 11.70
C ASN A 89 9.35 -2.64 12.37
N GLY A 90 8.24 -3.31 12.01
CA GLY A 90 6.91 -3.04 12.55
C GLY A 90 6.36 -1.65 12.22
N ARG A 91 5.24 -1.30 12.85
CA ARG A 91 4.64 0.03 12.80
C ARG A 91 4.23 0.48 14.20
N VAL A 92 4.48 1.75 14.53
CA VAL A 92 4.10 2.33 15.83
C VAL A 92 2.60 2.59 15.84
N VAL A 93 1.89 2.06 16.84
CA VAL A 93 0.46 2.29 17.01
C VAL A 93 0.22 3.68 17.58
N ARG A 94 -0.36 4.57 16.79
CA ARG A 94 -0.64 5.97 17.16
C ARG A 94 -2.10 6.23 17.51
N ARG A 95 -3.00 5.30 17.16
CA ARG A 95 -4.45 5.40 17.41
C ARG A 95 -5.09 4.03 17.53
N LEU A 96 -6.24 4.00 18.17
CA LEU A 96 -7.03 2.81 18.43
C LEU A 96 -8.45 3.00 17.88
N LEU A 97 -9.10 1.90 17.51
CA LEU A 97 -10.55 1.84 17.35
C LEU A 97 -11.12 1.11 18.55
N ILE A 98 -12.02 1.77 19.28
CA ILE A 98 -12.79 1.21 20.38
C ILE A 98 -14.14 0.83 19.83
N GLU A 99 -14.47 -0.45 19.82
CA GLU A 99 -15.60 -0.98 19.07
C GLU A 99 -16.45 -1.93 19.93
N GLU A 100 -17.76 -1.98 19.70
CA GLU A 100 -18.61 -2.94 20.40
C GLU A 100 -18.26 -4.38 20.04
N GLY A 101 -18.27 -5.26 21.03
CA GLY A 101 -18.12 -6.71 20.80
C GLY A 101 -19.41 -7.30 20.22
N LEU A 102 -19.26 -8.23 19.28
CA LEU A 102 -20.37 -8.91 18.62
C LEU A 102 -20.43 -10.39 18.99
N ASP A 103 -21.63 -10.98 19.04
CA ASP A 103 -21.85 -12.44 19.14
C ASP A 103 -21.69 -13.06 17.74
N ILE A 104 -20.48 -13.51 17.43
CA ILE A 104 -20.11 -14.05 16.11
C ILE A 104 -20.52 -15.53 16.02
N LYS A 105 -21.32 -15.86 15.03
CA LYS A 105 -21.70 -17.25 14.70
C LYS A 105 -20.94 -17.83 13.52
N ARG A 106 -20.64 -16.98 12.52
CA ARG A 106 -19.87 -17.39 11.34
C ARG A 106 -18.99 -16.24 10.88
N GLU A 107 -17.84 -16.58 10.38
CA GLU A 107 -16.90 -15.65 9.75
C GLU A 107 -16.79 -15.98 8.26
N LEU A 108 -16.88 -14.96 7.43
CA LEU A 108 -16.83 -15.01 5.98
C LEU A 108 -15.75 -14.06 5.47
N TYR A 109 -15.17 -14.38 4.34
CA TYR A 109 -14.29 -13.48 3.59
C TYR A 109 -15.04 -12.87 2.42
N LEU A 110 -14.89 -11.54 2.23
CA LEU A 110 -15.39 -10.82 1.06
C LEU A 110 -14.29 -9.88 0.56
N GLY A 111 -14.02 -9.91 -0.74
CA GLY A 111 -13.04 -9.03 -1.38
C GLY A 111 -13.55 -8.51 -2.72
N LEU A 112 -13.24 -7.26 -3.03
CA LEU A 112 -13.44 -6.62 -4.32
C LEU A 112 -12.12 -6.06 -4.81
N LEU A 113 -11.75 -6.37 -6.03
CA LEU A 113 -10.57 -5.86 -6.69
C LEU A 113 -10.79 -5.85 -8.22
N VAL A 114 -9.88 -5.24 -8.95
CA VAL A 114 -9.87 -5.33 -10.41
C VAL A 114 -9.01 -6.52 -10.83
N ASP A 115 -9.64 -7.48 -11.49
CA ASP A 115 -8.93 -8.60 -12.10
C ASP A 115 -8.14 -8.09 -13.32
N ARG A 116 -6.82 -8.27 -13.28
CA ARG A 116 -5.90 -7.78 -14.33
C ARG A 116 -6.02 -8.55 -15.64
N GLU A 117 -6.44 -9.81 -15.59
CA GLU A 117 -6.59 -10.65 -16.77
C GLU A 117 -7.79 -10.22 -17.60
N THR A 118 -8.92 -9.95 -16.93
CA THR A 118 -10.18 -9.58 -17.59
C THR A 118 -10.41 -8.07 -17.68
N GLY A 119 -9.65 -7.26 -16.91
CA GLY A 119 -9.85 -5.81 -16.77
C GLY A 119 -11.19 -5.45 -16.11
N ARG A 120 -11.79 -6.36 -15.31
CA ARG A 120 -13.11 -6.19 -14.71
C ARG A 120 -13.05 -6.27 -13.19
N PRO A 121 -13.96 -5.58 -12.48
CA PRO A 121 -14.16 -5.84 -11.08
C PRO A 121 -14.54 -7.30 -10.84
N VAL A 122 -13.92 -7.92 -9.86
CA VAL A 122 -14.23 -9.26 -9.41
C VAL A 122 -14.57 -9.24 -7.92
N PHE A 123 -15.68 -9.88 -7.58
CA PHE A 123 -16.05 -10.17 -6.20
C PHE A 123 -15.45 -11.53 -5.82
N MET A 124 -14.64 -11.57 -4.80
CA MET A 124 -14.12 -12.79 -4.20
C MET A 124 -14.84 -13.05 -2.88
N ALA A 125 -15.21 -14.30 -2.63
CA ALA A 125 -15.90 -14.67 -1.40
C ALA A 125 -15.48 -16.06 -0.95
N SER A 126 -15.36 -16.25 0.38
CA SER A 126 -15.07 -17.56 0.97
C SER A 126 -15.80 -17.72 2.31
N SER A 127 -16.18 -18.95 2.63
CA SER A 127 -16.67 -19.33 3.97
C SER A 127 -15.54 -19.44 5.01
N ALA A 128 -14.29 -19.30 4.61
CA ALA A 128 -13.10 -19.25 5.48
C ALA A 128 -12.74 -17.78 5.77
N GLY A 129 -13.52 -17.13 6.64
CA GLY A 129 -13.23 -15.78 7.12
C GLY A 129 -12.28 -15.77 8.31
N GLY A 130 -11.69 -14.59 8.60
CA GLY A 130 -10.73 -14.40 9.70
C GLY A 130 -9.37 -15.06 9.49
N MET A 131 -9.15 -15.63 8.31
CA MET A 131 -7.90 -16.30 7.91
C MET A 131 -7.16 -15.50 6.84
N ASP A 132 -5.90 -15.86 6.62
CA ASP A 132 -5.11 -15.34 5.50
C ASP A 132 -5.67 -15.96 4.20
N ILE A 133 -6.22 -15.11 3.34
CA ILE A 133 -6.91 -15.57 2.12
C ILE A 133 -5.93 -16.11 1.08
N GLU A 134 -4.69 -15.65 1.08
CA GLU A 134 -3.62 -16.17 0.21
C GLU A 134 -3.26 -17.61 0.60
N GLU A 135 -3.28 -17.91 1.90
CA GLU A 135 -3.09 -19.27 2.39
C GLU A 135 -4.26 -20.18 1.98
N VAL A 136 -5.50 -19.72 2.15
CA VAL A 136 -6.71 -20.43 1.70
C VAL A 136 -6.64 -20.68 0.18
N ALA A 137 -6.21 -19.67 -0.60
CA ALA A 137 -6.09 -19.79 -2.06
C ALA A 137 -5.04 -20.82 -2.48
N ARG A 138 -3.96 -20.95 -1.73
CA ARG A 138 -2.88 -21.91 -2.00
C ARG A 138 -3.28 -23.33 -1.64
N GLU A 139 -3.93 -23.53 -0.50
CA GLU A 139 -4.30 -24.84 0.00
C GLU A 139 -5.57 -25.39 -0.65
N ASN A 140 -6.56 -24.56 -0.86
CA ASN A 140 -7.84 -24.93 -1.46
C ASN A 140 -8.37 -23.80 -2.38
N PRO A 141 -7.87 -23.70 -3.63
CA PRO A 141 -8.32 -22.66 -4.58
C PRO A 141 -9.84 -22.66 -4.84
N THR A 142 -10.49 -23.83 -4.69
CA THR A 142 -11.95 -23.99 -4.92
C THR A 142 -12.80 -23.43 -3.77
N ALA A 143 -12.21 -23.14 -2.61
CA ALA A 143 -12.89 -22.48 -1.50
C ALA A 143 -13.13 -20.98 -1.77
N ILE A 144 -12.53 -20.42 -2.81
CA ILE A 144 -12.70 -19.01 -3.19
C ILE A 144 -13.63 -18.93 -4.38
N LEU A 145 -14.82 -18.42 -4.12
CA LEU A 145 -15.79 -18.06 -5.15
C LEU A 145 -15.34 -16.80 -5.86
N ARG A 146 -15.49 -16.75 -7.16
CA ARG A 146 -15.20 -15.56 -7.99
C ARG A 146 -16.40 -15.22 -8.85
N GLU A 147 -16.79 -13.95 -8.82
CA GLU A 147 -17.88 -13.42 -9.64
C GLU A 147 -17.40 -12.16 -10.33
N HIS A 148 -17.16 -12.24 -11.65
CA HIS A 148 -16.76 -11.10 -12.46
C HIS A 148 -17.96 -10.22 -12.76
N ILE A 149 -17.79 -8.91 -12.63
CA ILE A 149 -18.86 -7.95 -12.74
C ILE A 149 -18.61 -7.09 -14.00
N HIS A 150 -19.62 -7.00 -14.84
CA HIS A 150 -19.52 -6.09 -15.99
C HIS A 150 -19.73 -4.64 -15.52
N PRO A 151 -18.76 -3.72 -15.68
CA PRO A 151 -18.81 -2.41 -15.06
C PRO A 151 -20.01 -1.56 -15.53
N ALA A 152 -20.50 -1.75 -16.77
CA ALA A 152 -21.63 -1.00 -17.28
C ALA A 152 -22.99 -1.37 -16.66
N VAL A 153 -23.13 -2.59 -16.11
CA VAL A 153 -24.39 -3.03 -15.50
C VAL A 153 -24.29 -3.22 -13.99
N GLY A 154 -23.08 -3.26 -13.44
CA GLY A 154 -22.83 -3.44 -12.02
C GLY A 154 -23.16 -4.83 -11.49
N LEU A 155 -23.02 -5.01 -10.17
CA LEU A 155 -23.35 -6.26 -9.49
C LEU A 155 -24.87 -6.48 -9.49
N GLN A 156 -25.31 -7.49 -10.24
CA GLN A 156 -26.73 -7.82 -10.36
C GLN A 156 -27.20 -8.68 -9.17
N PRO A 157 -28.50 -8.57 -8.78
CA PRO A 157 -29.03 -9.33 -7.65
C PRO A 157 -28.87 -10.86 -7.76
N TYR A 158 -28.87 -11.42 -8.98
CA TYR A 158 -28.66 -12.85 -9.16
C TYR A 158 -27.21 -13.25 -8.85
N GLN A 159 -26.23 -12.41 -9.19
CA GLN A 159 -24.81 -12.62 -8.88
C GLN A 159 -24.59 -12.58 -7.36
N ALA A 160 -25.17 -11.58 -6.69
CA ALA A 160 -25.13 -11.48 -5.23
C ALA A 160 -25.77 -12.71 -4.55
N ARG A 161 -26.90 -13.20 -5.05
CA ARG A 161 -27.51 -14.45 -4.56
C ARG A 161 -26.63 -15.67 -4.79
N LYS A 162 -25.98 -15.76 -5.95
CA LYS A 162 -25.04 -16.85 -6.25
C LYS A 162 -23.89 -16.88 -5.25
N LEU A 163 -23.30 -15.71 -4.94
CA LEU A 163 -22.27 -15.61 -3.90
C LEU A 163 -22.82 -16.00 -2.52
N ALA A 164 -24.00 -15.49 -2.14
CA ALA A 164 -24.61 -15.81 -0.86
C ALA A 164 -24.85 -17.32 -0.67
N PHE A 165 -25.39 -17.98 -1.67
CA PHE A 165 -25.56 -19.44 -1.64
C PHE A 165 -24.23 -20.19 -1.59
N GLY A 166 -23.23 -19.74 -2.37
CA GLY A 166 -21.89 -20.31 -2.36
C GLY A 166 -21.19 -20.15 -1.00
N LEU A 167 -21.48 -19.09 -0.26
CA LEU A 167 -21.04 -18.90 1.12
C LEU A 167 -21.83 -19.77 2.12
N GLY A 168 -22.81 -20.56 1.66
CA GLY A 168 -23.66 -21.38 2.51
C GLY A 168 -24.66 -20.57 3.34
N LEU A 169 -25.04 -19.37 2.88
CA LEU A 169 -26.13 -18.60 3.46
C LEU A 169 -27.48 -19.14 2.96
N SER A 170 -28.51 -19.05 3.77
CA SER A 170 -29.85 -19.52 3.46
C SER A 170 -30.93 -18.64 4.06
N GLY A 171 -32.17 -18.78 3.59
CA GLY A 171 -33.31 -18.01 4.10
C GLY A 171 -33.09 -16.50 4.07
N ASP A 172 -33.39 -15.85 5.18
CA ASP A 172 -33.28 -14.37 5.29
C ASP A 172 -31.85 -13.84 5.13
N HIS A 173 -30.84 -14.65 5.45
CA HIS A 173 -29.46 -14.23 5.24
C HIS A 173 -29.14 -13.99 3.75
N VAL A 174 -29.75 -14.74 2.82
CA VAL A 174 -29.59 -14.48 1.38
C VAL A 174 -30.22 -13.13 1.00
N ASN A 175 -31.41 -12.84 1.55
CA ASN A 175 -32.10 -11.57 1.29
C ASN A 175 -31.32 -10.36 1.82
N MET A 176 -30.67 -10.50 2.99
CA MET A 176 -29.80 -9.47 3.55
C MET A 176 -28.46 -9.34 2.79
N ALA A 177 -27.90 -10.47 2.31
CA ALA A 177 -26.63 -10.46 1.59
C ALA A 177 -26.72 -9.69 0.27
N VAL A 178 -27.83 -9.74 -0.45
CA VAL A 178 -27.98 -9.06 -1.75
C VAL A 178 -27.73 -7.55 -1.64
N PRO A 179 -28.48 -6.77 -0.84
CA PRO A 179 -28.25 -5.34 -0.71
C PRO A 179 -26.87 -5.04 -0.08
N PHE A 180 -26.39 -5.88 0.83
CA PHE A 180 -25.07 -5.73 1.46
C PHE A 180 -23.93 -5.83 0.43
N LEU A 181 -23.92 -6.88 -0.40
CA LEU A 181 -22.91 -7.05 -1.46
C LEU A 181 -22.99 -5.96 -2.52
N GLN A 182 -24.23 -5.53 -2.90
CA GLN A 182 -24.41 -4.43 -3.81
C GLN A 182 -23.92 -3.09 -3.23
N ALA A 183 -24.06 -2.88 -1.93
CA ALA A 183 -23.54 -1.70 -1.24
C ALA A 183 -22.01 -1.68 -1.23
N LEU A 184 -21.35 -2.82 -0.97
CA LEU A 184 -19.89 -2.96 -1.07
C LEU A 184 -19.41 -2.66 -2.50
N TYR A 185 -20.09 -3.19 -3.51
CA TYR A 185 -19.76 -2.92 -4.90
C TYR A 185 -19.89 -1.44 -5.27
N ARG A 186 -20.98 -0.77 -4.85
CA ARG A 186 -21.15 0.68 -5.07
C ARG A 186 -20.04 1.47 -4.38
N ALA A 187 -19.74 1.15 -3.11
CA ALA A 187 -18.65 1.81 -2.39
C ALA A 187 -17.31 1.64 -3.12
N PHE A 188 -17.02 0.43 -3.62
CA PHE A 188 -15.80 0.15 -4.38
C PHE A 188 -15.71 1.00 -5.66
N MET A 189 -16.78 1.05 -6.45
CA MET A 189 -16.78 1.77 -7.74
C MET A 189 -16.79 3.28 -7.56
N ASP A 190 -17.66 3.80 -6.67
CA ASP A 190 -17.88 5.23 -6.51
C ASP A 190 -16.68 5.94 -5.84
N THR A 191 -15.80 5.19 -5.16
CA THR A 191 -14.62 5.74 -4.49
C THR A 191 -13.32 5.49 -5.26
N ASP A 192 -13.39 4.93 -6.46
CA ASP A 192 -12.19 4.46 -7.19
C ASP A 192 -11.29 3.56 -6.34
N ALA A 193 -11.88 2.66 -5.57
CA ALA A 193 -11.11 1.72 -4.79
C ALA A 193 -10.41 0.70 -5.72
N SER A 194 -9.16 0.40 -5.44
CA SER A 194 -8.40 -0.69 -6.09
C SER A 194 -8.50 -1.99 -5.32
N LEU A 195 -8.82 -1.91 -4.02
CA LEU A 195 -9.10 -3.03 -3.12
C LEU A 195 -10.13 -2.62 -2.08
N LEU A 196 -11.12 -3.47 -1.87
CA LEU A 196 -12.01 -3.45 -0.72
C LEU A 196 -12.08 -4.86 -0.17
N GLU A 197 -11.69 -5.05 1.08
CA GLU A 197 -11.63 -6.34 1.74
C GLU A 197 -12.35 -6.27 3.08
N ILE A 198 -13.21 -7.25 3.33
CA ILE A 198 -13.90 -7.46 4.60
C ILE A 198 -13.46 -8.82 5.13
N ASN A 199 -12.61 -8.83 6.13
CA ASN A 199 -12.04 -10.06 6.65
C ASN A 199 -11.84 -10.02 8.19
N PRO A 200 -12.86 -10.50 8.96
CA PRO A 200 -14.06 -11.18 8.48
C PRO A 200 -15.28 -10.26 8.23
N CYS A 201 -16.16 -10.70 7.35
CA CYS A 201 -17.58 -10.38 7.40
C CYS A 201 -18.26 -11.41 8.29
N VAL A 202 -19.07 -10.99 9.25
CA VAL A 202 -19.65 -11.91 10.22
C VAL A 202 -21.16 -12.03 10.11
N VAL A 203 -21.67 -13.25 10.40
CA VAL A 203 -23.06 -13.49 10.73
C VAL A 203 -23.15 -13.49 12.25
N THR A 204 -23.95 -12.56 12.81
CA THR A 204 -24.13 -12.42 14.25
C THR A 204 -25.22 -13.35 14.80
N GLY A 205 -25.28 -13.51 16.11
CA GLY A 205 -26.30 -14.33 16.80
C GLY A 205 -27.72 -13.83 16.59
N ASP A 206 -27.92 -12.52 16.35
CA ASP A 206 -29.19 -11.93 15.96
C ASP A 206 -29.47 -11.97 14.44
N GLY A 207 -28.63 -12.68 13.70
CA GLY A 207 -28.82 -12.98 12.28
C GLY A 207 -28.39 -11.88 11.31
N LYS A 208 -27.68 -10.84 11.75
CA LYS A 208 -27.20 -9.75 10.86
C LYS A 208 -25.90 -10.10 10.14
N LEU A 209 -25.71 -9.52 8.96
CA LEU A 209 -24.43 -9.45 8.27
C LEU A 209 -23.73 -8.15 8.65
N VAL A 210 -22.48 -8.27 9.13
CA VAL A 210 -21.70 -7.10 9.62
C VAL A 210 -20.27 -7.16 9.09
N ALA A 211 -19.78 -6.06 8.56
CA ALA A 211 -18.37 -5.89 8.19
C ALA A 211 -17.55 -5.63 9.47
N LEU A 212 -16.96 -6.69 10.03
CA LEU A 212 -16.26 -6.62 11.33
C LEU A 212 -14.85 -6.03 11.21
N ASP A 213 -14.15 -6.32 10.13
CA ASP A 213 -12.88 -5.66 9.76
C ASP A 213 -12.97 -5.23 8.30
N ALA A 214 -12.45 -4.06 8.00
CA ALA A 214 -12.51 -3.49 6.66
C ALA A 214 -11.17 -2.87 6.27
N LYS A 215 -10.72 -3.21 5.06
CA LYS A 215 -9.53 -2.64 4.43
C LYS A 215 -9.91 -2.05 3.09
N MET A 216 -9.57 -0.78 2.87
CA MET A 216 -9.75 -0.12 1.59
C MET A 216 -8.44 0.48 1.11
N THR A 217 -8.22 0.37 -0.19
CA THR A 217 -7.13 1.02 -0.90
C THR A 217 -7.72 1.69 -2.13
N PHE A 218 -7.38 2.94 -2.37
CA PHE A 218 -7.86 3.71 -3.52
C PHE A 218 -6.82 3.75 -4.63
N ASP A 219 -7.28 3.89 -5.86
CA ASP A 219 -6.42 4.20 -6.99
C ASP A 219 -5.91 5.64 -6.87
N ASP A 220 -4.60 5.82 -6.76
CA ASP A 220 -3.99 7.15 -6.66
C ASP A 220 -4.29 8.02 -7.88
N ASN A 221 -4.47 7.40 -9.04
CA ASN A 221 -4.85 8.11 -10.27
C ASN A 221 -6.29 8.62 -10.24
N GLY A 222 -7.16 8.08 -9.40
CA GLY A 222 -8.55 8.52 -9.20
C GLY A 222 -8.70 9.63 -8.15
N LEU A 223 -7.73 9.78 -7.23
CA LEU A 223 -7.85 10.65 -6.06
C LEU A 223 -8.02 12.15 -6.38
N PHE A 224 -7.68 12.60 -7.58
CA PHE A 224 -7.87 14.01 -7.97
C PHE A 224 -9.35 14.43 -7.93
N ARG A 225 -10.28 13.50 -8.10
CA ARG A 225 -11.73 13.72 -8.05
C ARG A 225 -12.36 13.42 -6.68
N HIS A 226 -11.59 12.89 -5.71
CA HIS A 226 -12.01 12.54 -4.36
C HIS A 226 -11.23 13.35 -3.31
N LYS A 227 -11.55 14.64 -3.19
CA LYS A 227 -10.83 15.54 -2.26
C LYS A 227 -10.99 15.10 -0.81
N ASP A 228 -12.19 14.65 -0.43
CA ASP A 228 -12.52 14.17 0.92
C ASP A 228 -11.73 12.89 1.26
N LEU A 229 -11.50 11.99 0.30
CA LEU A 229 -10.71 10.78 0.52
C LEU A 229 -9.22 11.10 0.66
N ARG A 230 -8.70 12.09 -0.07
CA ARG A 230 -7.29 12.52 0.06
C ARG A 230 -6.94 13.00 1.46
N GLU A 231 -7.89 13.60 2.18
CA GLU A 231 -7.71 14.08 3.55
C GLU A 231 -7.56 12.93 4.57
N LEU A 232 -7.94 11.69 4.17
CA LEU A 232 -7.79 10.50 5.00
C LEU A 232 -6.38 9.90 4.98
N ARG A 233 -5.49 10.42 4.14
CA ARG A 233 -4.10 9.95 4.02
C ARG A 233 -3.35 10.12 5.33
N ASP A 234 -2.72 9.07 5.81
CA ASP A 234 -1.87 9.09 6.99
C ASP A 234 -0.40 8.94 6.58
N LEU A 235 0.33 10.05 6.62
CA LEU A 235 1.75 10.09 6.25
C LEU A 235 2.66 9.34 7.23
N ASP A 236 2.23 9.14 8.47
CA ASP A 236 2.98 8.37 9.47
C ASP A 236 2.98 6.85 9.17
N GLU A 237 2.05 6.39 8.33
CA GLU A 237 1.95 5.00 7.88
C GLU A 237 2.69 4.72 6.57
N GLU A 238 3.21 5.75 5.91
CA GLU A 238 3.97 5.63 4.66
C GLU A 238 5.48 5.63 4.92
N ASP A 239 6.26 5.27 3.91
CA ASP A 239 7.71 5.42 3.98
C ASP A 239 8.09 6.90 3.86
N PRO A 240 8.97 7.44 4.72
CA PRO A 240 9.34 8.86 4.69
C PRO A 240 9.93 9.31 3.35
N LEU A 241 10.65 8.42 2.64
CA LEU A 241 11.23 8.73 1.33
C LEU A 241 10.16 8.74 0.22
N GLU A 242 9.14 7.85 0.33
CA GLU A 242 7.98 7.87 -0.57
C GLU A 242 7.15 9.15 -0.37
N VAL A 243 6.94 9.55 0.89
CA VAL A 243 6.28 10.82 1.23
C VAL A 243 7.06 12.02 0.67
N GLU A 244 8.38 12.03 0.85
CA GLU A 244 9.22 13.11 0.33
C GLU A 244 9.17 13.16 -1.20
N ALA A 245 9.27 12.01 -1.88
CA ALA A 245 9.20 11.91 -3.34
C ALA A 245 7.87 12.42 -3.90
N SER A 246 6.77 12.15 -3.22
CA SER A 246 5.42 12.58 -3.64
C SER A 246 5.29 14.11 -3.71
N LYS A 247 6.05 14.87 -2.93
CA LYS A 247 6.06 16.36 -2.96
C LYS A 247 6.59 16.92 -4.27
N TYR A 248 7.41 16.14 -4.97
CA TYR A 248 8.03 16.53 -6.25
C TYR A 248 7.38 15.85 -7.46
N GLY A 249 6.28 15.10 -7.25
CA GLY A 249 5.60 14.34 -8.30
C GLY A 249 6.45 13.18 -8.84
N LEU A 250 7.30 12.60 -8.01
CA LEU A 250 8.16 11.47 -8.35
C LEU A 250 7.49 10.15 -7.93
N ASN A 251 7.56 9.15 -8.79
CA ASN A 251 7.12 7.79 -8.49
C ASN A 251 8.28 7.02 -7.83
N TYR A 252 8.28 6.95 -6.52
CA TYR A 252 9.31 6.29 -5.71
C TYR A 252 8.69 5.17 -4.87
N ILE A 253 9.35 4.01 -4.82
CA ILE A 253 9.03 2.90 -3.93
C ILE A 253 10.32 2.43 -3.28
N LYS A 254 10.36 2.42 -1.95
CA LYS A 254 11.48 1.89 -1.17
C LYS A 254 11.53 0.37 -1.26
N LEU A 255 12.73 -0.18 -1.50
CA LEU A 255 13.01 -1.62 -1.48
C LEU A 255 14.17 -1.92 -0.53
N GLU A 256 14.37 -3.20 -0.22
CA GLU A 256 15.48 -3.67 0.60
C GLU A 256 16.70 -3.99 -0.28
N GLY A 257 17.56 -3.03 -0.49
CA GLY A 257 18.75 -3.20 -1.32
C GLY A 257 19.80 -2.12 -1.12
N SER A 258 20.92 -2.23 -1.84
CA SER A 258 22.08 -1.33 -1.72
C SER A 258 22.42 -0.54 -2.98
N VAL A 259 21.77 -0.85 -4.11
CA VAL A 259 21.96 -0.15 -5.38
C VAL A 259 20.74 0.70 -5.68
N ALA A 260 20.86 2.00 -5.55
CA ALA A 260 19.77 2.92 -5.90
C ALA A 260 19.64 3.06 -7.42
N CYS A 261 18.40 3.20 -7.89
CA CYS A 261 18.06 3.34 -9.31
C CYS A 261 17.36 4.66 -9.58
N MET A 262 17.77 5.37 -10.64
CA MET A 262 17.04 6.52 -11.20
C MET A 262 16.85 6.30 -12.71
N VAL A 263 15.60 6.29 -13.14
CA VAL A 263 15.21 5.88 -14.49
C VAL A 263 14.09 6.78 -15.01
N ASN A 264 13.93 6.90 -16.30
CA ASN A 264 12.77 7.56 -16.92
C ASN A 264 11.90 6.53 -17.64
N GLY A 265 10.78 6.23 -17.02
CA GLY A 265 9.79 5.27 -17.50
C GLY A 265 9.75 3.96 -16.70
N ALA A 266 8.56 3.58 -16.27
CA ALA A 266 8.33 2.45 -15.36
C ALA A 266 8.86 1.11 -15.91
N GLY A 267 8.71 0.86 -17.21
CA GLY A 267 9.22 -0.35 -17.86
C GLY A 267 10.75 -0.44 -17.83
N LEU A 268 11.42 0.70 -18.08
CA LEU A 268 12.88 0.77 -17.98
C LEU A 268 13.34 0.63 -16.52
N ALA A 269 12.59 1.16 -15.56
CA ALA A 269 12.89 1.01 -14.13
C ALA A 269 12.82 -0.45 -13.71
N MET A 270 11.77 -1.19 -14.08
CA MET A 270 11.67 -2.63 -13.81
C MET A 270 12.82 -3.42 -14.44
N GLY A 271 13.10 -3.19 -15.74
CA GLY A 271 14.20 -3.84 -16.42
C GLY A 271 15.58 -3.49 -15.83
N THR A 272 15.73 -2.27 -15.28
CA THR A 272 16.96 -1.85 -14.58
C THR A 272 17.13 -2.61 -13.26
N MET A 273 16.06 -2.78 -12.49
CA MET A 273 16.08 -3.57 -11.26
C MET A 273 16.40 -5.06 -11.55
N ASP A 274 15.80 -5.61 -12.60
CA ASP A 274 16.06 -7.00 -13.01
C ASP A 274 17.51 -7.21 -13.42
N ILE A 275 18.10 -6.32 -14.22
CA ILE A 275 19.50 -6.46 -14.65
C ILE A 275 20.48 -6.28 -13.49
N ILE A 276 20.18 -5.43 -12.49
CA ILE A 276 20.96 -5.31 -11.25
C ILE A 276 20.91 -6.62 -10.48
N LYS A 277 19.73 -7.22 -10.33
CA LYS A 277 19.59 -8.53 -9.69
C LYS A 277 20.31 -9.63 -10.44
N TYR A 278 20.22 -9.64 -11.77
CA TYR A 278 20.95 -10.58 -12.62
C TYR A 278 22.48 -10.44 -12.48
N ALA A 279 22.98 -9.22 -12.26
CA ALA A 279 24.39 -8.95 -11.99
C ALA A 279 24.84 -9.30 -10.55
N GLY A 280 23.93 -9.84 -9.71
CA GLY A 280 24.23 -10.22 -8.32
C GLY A 280 24.04 -9.10 -7.29
N GLY A 281 23.46 -7.95 -7.68
CA GLY A 281 23.17 -6.84 -6.79
C GLY A 281 21.75 -6.87 -6.22
N SER A 282 21.44 -5.89 -5.40
CA SER A 282 20.11 -5.73 -4.78
C SER A 282 19.61 -4.29 -5.00
N PRO A 283 18.53 -4.06 -5.77
CA PRO A 283 18.00 -2.73 -6.00
C PRO A 283 17.37 -2.18 -4.70
N ALA A 284 17.71 -0.92 -4.36
CA ALA A 284 17.26 -0.23 -3.15
C ALA A 284 15.90 0.45 -3.32
N ASN A 285 15.49 0.69 -4.57
CA ASN A 285 14.25 1.39 -4.86
C ASN A 285 13.79 1.18 -6.30
N PHE A 286 12.50 1.43 -6.53
CA PHE A 286 11.97 1.84 -7.82
C PHE A 286 11.93 3.37 -7.85
N LEU A 287 12.41 4.01 -8.89
CA LEU A 287 12.23 5.45 -9.11
C LEU A 287 12.11 5.76 -10.60
N ASP A 288 10.95 6.24 -10.98
CA ASP A 288 10.67 6.77 -12.31
C ASP A 288 10.50 8.30 -12.21
N VAL A 289 11.43 9.03 -12.84
CA VAL A 289 11.36 10.51 -12.89
C VAL A 289 10.42 11.00 -13.99
N GLY A 290 9.90 10.09 -14.83
CA GLY A 290 9.03 10.43 -15.96
C GLY A 290 9.77 10.96 -17.18
N GLY A 291 9.08 10.93 -18.33
CA GLY A 291 9.64 11.37 -19.62
C GLY A 291 9.81 12.88 -19.77
N GLY A 292 9.19 13.68 -18.92
CA GLY A 292 9.23 15.15 -19.00
C GLY A 292 9.88 15.82 -17.78
N ALA A 293 10.71 15.10 -17.01
CA ALA A 293 11.30 15.62 -15.78
C ALA A 293 12.17 16.86 -16.02
N SER A 294 11.97 17.87 -15.18
CA SER A 294 12.83 19.06 -15.11
C SER A 294 14.15 18.77 -14.40
N ALA A 295 15.16 19.64 -14.59
CA ALA A 295 16.42 19.54 -13.86
C ALA A 295 16.22 19.54 -12.32
N ASP A 296 15.24 20.32 -11.82
CA ASP A 296 14.92 20.37 -10.40
C ASP A 296 14.30 19.05 -9.89
N GLN A 297 13.43 18.41 -10.67
CA GLN A 297 12.89 17.09 -10.34
C GLN A 297 14.01 16.04 -10.30
N VAL A 298 14.92 16.03 -11.28
CA VAL A 298 16.09 15.15 -11.31
C VAL A 298 16.99 15.39 -10.10
N LYS A 299 17.23 16.66 -9.73
CA LYS A 299 17.99 17.03 -8.54
C LYS A 299 17.36 16.48 -7.27
N ASN A 300 16.06 16.67 -7.09
CA ASN A 300 15.33 16.17 -5.91
C ASN A 300 15.26 14.65 -5.88
N ALA A 301 15.04 14.00 -7.03
CA ALA A 301 15.10 12.55 -7.16
C ALA A 301 16.44 12.01 -6.68
N PHE A 302 17.53 12.58 -7.17
CA PHE A 302 18.88 12.16 -6.78
C PHE A 302 19.15 12.39 -5.29
N ARG A 303 18.69 13.53 -4.73
CA ARG A 303 18.77 13.81 -3.30
C ARG A 303 18.05 12.76 -2.44
N ILE A 304 16.85 12.33 -2.85
CA ILE A 304 16.07 11.30 -2.16
C ILE A 304 16.82 9.98 -2.14
N LEU A 305 17.40 9.57 -3.29
CA LEU A 305 18.19 8.34 -3.34
C LEU A 305 19.35 8.35 -2.36
N LEU A 306 20.04 9.47 -2.23
CA LEU A 306 21.19 9.63 -1.34
C LEU A 306 20.81 9.77 0.14
N SER A 307 19.55 10.03 0.43
CA SER A 307 19.03 10.11 1.81
C SER A 307 18.78 8.73 2.42
N ASP A 308 18.80 7.67 1.61
CA ASP A 308 18.69 6.30 2.09
C ASP A 308 20.05 5.79 2.58
N PRO A 309 20.20 5.49 3.89
CA PRO A 309 21.49 5.06 4.47
C PRO A 309 21.95 3.69 3.97
N GLU A 310 21.07 2.86 3.42
CA GLU A 310 21.40 1.54 2.89
C GLU A 310 22.03 1.63 1.48
N VAL A 311 21.93 2.76 0.82
CA VAL A 311 22.43 2.96 -0.55
C VAL A 311 23.95 3.10 -0.54
N LYS A 312 24.61 2.19 -1.26
CA LYS A 312 26.08 2.15 -1.42
C LYS A 312 26.56 2.61 -2.79
N ALA A 313 25.71 2.52 -3.81
CA ALA A 313 25.97 3.02 -5.16
C ALA A 313 24.67 3.42 -5.86
N VAL A 314 24.75 4.29 -6.86
CA VAL A 314 23.60 4.73 -7.66
C VAL A 314 23.80 4.33 -9.12
N PHE A 315 22.77 3.75 -9.72
CA PHE A 315 22.68 3.51 -11.16
C PHE A 315 21.64 4.44 -11.80
N ILE A 316 22.09 5.39 -12.59
CA ILE A 316 21.25 6.26 -13.40
C ILE A 316 21.17 5.66 -14.79
N ASN A 317 19.98 5.22 -15.20
CA ASN A 317 19.77 4.56 -16.49
C ASN A 317 18.66 5.29 -17.25
N ILE A 318 19.06 6.07 -18.26
CA ILE A 318 18.14 6.95 -19.01
C ILE A 318 18.11 6.59 -20.48
N PHE A 319 16.90 6.52 -21.00
CA PHE A 319 16.63 6.51 -22.42
C PHE A 319 16.05 7.86 -22.83
N GLY A 320 16.88 8.68 -23.47
CA GLY A 320 16.54 10.05 -23.85
C GLY A 320 15.58 10.08 -25.05
N GLY A 321 14.30 10.22 -24.72
CA GLY A 321 13.25 10.60 -25.68
C GLY A 321 12.86 12.06 -25.41
N ILE A 322 11.74 12.26 -24.71
CA ILE A 322 11.29 13.59 -24.27
C ILE A 322 12.24 14.16 -23.23
N LEU A 323 12.65 13.37 -22.22
CA LEU A 323 13.72 13.77 -21.29
C LEU A 323 15.06 13.71 -22.03
N ARG A 324 15.67 14.87 -22.17
CA ARG A 324 16.98 15.03 -22.84
C ARG A 324 18.14 14.69 -21.89
N CYS A 325 19.14 14.01 -22.40
CA CYS A 325 20.31 13.60 -21.61
C CYS A 325 21.10 14.79 -21.03
N ASP A 326 21.17 15.93 -21.72
CA ASP A 326 21.83 17.15 -21.22
C ASP A 326 21.07 17.77 -20.03
N VAL A 327 19.74 17.75 -20.03
CA VAL A 327 18.91 18.23 -18.90
C VAL A 327 19.13 17.34 -17.67
N LEU A 328 19.09 16.03 -17.87
CA LEU A 328 19.39 15.07 -16.82
C LEU A 328 20.79 15.30 -16.23
N ALA A 329 21.82 15.32 -17.09
CA ALA A 329 23.21 15.49 -16.65
C ALA A 329 23.38 16.78 -15.83
N THR A 330 22.74 17.87 -16.24
CA THR A 330 22.76 19.15 -15.50
C THR A 330 22.14 19.00 -14.11
N GLY A 331 20.98 18.36 -13.99
CA GLY A 331 20.32 18.10 -12.71
C GLY A 331 21.16 17.23 -11.77
N VAL A 332 21.71 16.12 -12.30
CA VAL A 332 22.57 15.20 -11.54
C VAL A 332 23.85 15.88 -11.06
N VAL A 333 24.54 16.63 -11.93
CA VAL A 333 25.77 17.37 -11.56
C VAL A 333 25.46 18.43 -10.49
N SER A 334 24.36 19.16 -10.64
CA SER A 334 23.95 20.16 -9.63
C SER A 334 23.71 19.49 -8.27
N ALA A 335 22.93 18.41 -8.24
CA ALA A 335 22.65 17.67 -7.01
C ALA A 335 23.92 17.09 -6.39
N ALA A 336 24.80 16.49 -7.21
CA ALA A 336 26.02 15.86 -6.72
C ALA A 336 27.01 16.89 -6.10
N LYS A 337 27.07 18.11 -6.65
CA LYS A 337 27.86 19.20 -6.09
C LYS A 337 27.27 19.71 -4.77
N ASP A 338 25.98 19.98 -4.74
CA ASP A 338 25.28 20.50 -3.56
C ASP A 338 25.35 19.54 -2.37
N LEU A 339 25.25 18.23 -2.65
CA LEU A 339 25.22 17.16 -1.64
C LEU A 339 26.60 16.58 -1.31
N GLN A 340 27.66 17.02 -2.00
CA GLN A 340 29.03 16.49 -1.82
C GLN A 340 29.09 14.96 -1.89
N VAL A 341 28.49 14.39 -2.94
CA VAL A 341 28.29 12.93 -3.10
C VAL A 341 29.61 12.17 -3.01
N LYS A 342 29.67 11.20 -2.11
CA LYS A 342 30.83 10.35 -1.87
C LYS A 342 30.67 8.92 -2.39
N ILE A 343 29.44 8.47 -2.62
CA ILE A 343 29.17 7.12 -3.13
C ILE A 343 29.35 7.06 -4.65
N PRO A 344 29.69 5.87 -5.19
CA PRO A 344 29.82 5.68 -6.63
C PRO A 344 28.53 5.94 -7.38
N VAL A 345 28.60 6.61 -8.52
CA VAL A 345 27.49 6.85 -9.42
C VAL A 345 27.84 6.35 -10.81
N VAL A 346 27.09 5.37 -11.30
CA VAL A 346 27.21 4.86 -12.66
C VAL A 346 26.08 5.45 -13.50
N VAL A 347 26.40 5.99 -14.67
CA VAL A 347 25.42 6.64 -15.55
C VAL A 347 25.45 6.00 -16.93
N ARG A 348 24.32 5.49 -17.35
CA ARG A 348 24.04 5.07 -18.72
C ARG A 348 23.00 5.98 -19.32
N MET A 349 23.32 6.58 -20.45
CA MET A 349 22.42 7.42 -21.22
C MET A 349 22.42 7.05 -22.69
N GLU A 350 21.25 7.01 -23.30
CA GLU A 350 21.04 6.87 -24.74
C GLU A 350 19.96 7.85 -25.21
N GLY A 351 19.98 8.21 -26.50
CA GLY A 351 18.96 9.04 -27.13
C GLY A 351 19.34 10.51 -27.24
N THR A 352 18.33 11.39 -27.11
CA THR A 352 18.47 12.82 -27.42
C THR A 352 19.54 13.51 -26.58
N ASN A 353 20.51 14.16 -27.25
CA ASN A 353 21.62 14.93 -26.66
C ASN A 353 22.56 14.08 -25.77
N VAL A 354 22.71 12.81 -26.05
CA VAL A 354 23.57 11.90 -25.25
C VAL A 354 25.01 12.39 -25.17
N GLU A 355 25.62 12.80 -26.29
CA GLU A 355 27.01 13.30 -26.33
C GLU A 355 27.19 14.52 -25.44
N ARG A 356 26.22 15.46 -25.53
CA ARG A 356 26.22 16.67 -24.68
C ARG A 356 26.07 16.31 -23.21
N GLY A 357 25.17 15.37 -22.87
CA GLY A 357 24.97 14.91 -21.50
C GLY A 357 26.24 14.26 -20.94
N GLN A 358 26.88 13.37 -21.68
CA GLN A 358 28.17 12.75 -21.30
C GLN A 358 29.27 13.79 -21.13
N GLN A 359 29.32 14.81 -21.99
CA GLN A 359 30.31 15.88 -21.87
C GLN A 359 30.11 16.68 -20.57
N ILE A 360 28.85 17.03 -20.21
CA ILE A 360 28.52 17.71 -18.95
C ILE A 360 28.99 16.89 -17.74
N LEU A 361 28.80 15.56 -17.76
CA LEU A 361 29.28 14.69 -16.68
C LEU A 361 30.81 14.69 -16.58
N ARG A 362 31.52 14.55 -17.70
CA ARG A 362 33.00 14.59 -17.73
C ARG A 362 33.57 15.90 -17.24
N ASP A 363 33.00 17.02 -17.72
CA ASP A 363 33.47 18.38 -17.38
C ASP A 363 33.12 18.81 -15.93
N SER A 364 32.26 18.06 -15.26
CA SER A 364 31.83 18.34 -13.89
C SER A 364 32.96 18.25 -12.86
N GLY A 365 34.01 17.49 -13.16
CA GLY A 365 35.09 17.15 -12.23
C GLY A 365 34.69 16.16 -11.13
N LEU A 366 33.49 15.58 -11.22
CA LEU A 366 32.98 14.57 -10.29
C LEU A 366 33.28 13.16 -10.80
N ASN A 367 33.39 12.21 -9.89
CA ASN A 367 33.72 10.83 -10.21
C ASN A 367 32.47 10.04 -10.67
N PHE A 368 31.97 10.34 -11.88
CA PHE A 368 30.93 9.57 -12.54
C PHE A 368 31.54 8.46 -13.41
N THR A 369 31.01 7.24 -13.29
CA THR A 369 31.36 6.13 -14.18
C THR A 369 30.34 6.07 -15.33
N ILE A 370 30.77 6.30 -16.56
CA ILE A 370 29.89 6.18 -17.73
C ILE A 370 29.84 4.71 -18.17
N ALA A 371 28.65 4.23 -18.48
CA ALA A 371 28.39 2.88 -18.98
C ALA A 371 27.91 2.90 -20.44
N ASP A 372 28.34 1.92 -21.23
CA ASP A 372 28.01 1.82 -22.64
C ASP A 372 26.65 1.15 -22.89
N GLY A 373 26.14 0.37 -21.93
CA GLY A 373 24.85 -0.30 -22.03
C GLY A 373 24.29 -0.72 -20.67
N MET A 374 23.07 -1.23 -20.63
CA MET A 374 22.40 -1.62 -19.38
C MET A 374 23.19 -2.70 -18.61
N LYS A 375 23.67 -3.73 -19.31
CA LYS A 375 24.44 -4.82 -18.69
C LYS A 375 25.77 -4.32 -18.13
N ASP A 376 26.49 -3.50 -18.89
CA ASP A 376 27.74 -2.88 -18.46
C ASP A 376 27.51 -2.00 -17.23
N GLY A 377 26.46 -1.15 -17.26
CA GLY A 377 26.09 -0.30 -16.13
C GLY A 377 25.74 -1.10 -14.87
N ALA A 378 24.95 -2.14 -14.99
CA ALA A 378 24.59 -3.00 -13.87
C ALA A 378 25.81 -3.72 -13.29
N THR A 379 26.70 -4.26 -14.14
CA THR A 379 27.93 -4.92 -13.69
C THR A 379 28.83 -3.94 -12.93
N LYS A 380 29.04 -2.73 -13.48
CA LYS A 380 29.86 -1.68 -12.85
C LYS A 380 29.29 -1.23 -11.51
N VAL A 381 27.98 -0.95 -11.43
CA VAL A 381 27.39 -0.44 -10.19
C VAL A 381 27.37 -1.51 -9.10
N VAL A 382 27.12 -2.77 -9.43
CA VAL A 382 27.14 -3.88 -8.47
C VAL A 382 28.54 -4.10 -7.92
N ALA A 383 29.57 -4.09 -8.78
CA ALA A 383 30.96 -4.17 -8.36
C ALA A 383 31.34 -3.03 -7.40
N LEU A 384 30.95 -1.79 -7.73
CA LEU A 384 31.21 -0.61 -6.91
C LEU A 384 30.43 -0.59 -5.59
N ALA A 385 29.25 -1.22 -5.53
CA ALA A 385 28.48 -1.38 -4.29
C ALA A 385 29.06 -2.45 -3.35
N GLY A 386 30.13 -3.15 -3.74
CA GLY A 386 30.75 -4.24 -2.97
C GLY A 386 30.05 -5.60 -3.16
N GLY A 387 29.34 -5.78 -4.26
CA GLY A 387 28.51 -6.95 -4.57
C GLY A 387 29.11 -7.91 -5.61
N ALA A 388 30.41 -8.02 -5.72
CA ALA A 388 31.01 -9.04 -6.58
C ALA A 388 32.02 -9.89 -5.79
N ARG A 389 31.57 -11.03 -5.32
CA ARG A 389 32.44 -12.22 -5.11
C ARG A 389 31.80 -13.42 -5.78
#